data_1c047a03311165c34977ce2803adbf40
#
_entry.id   1c047a03311165c34977ce2803adbf40
#
_cell.length_a   1.000
_cell.length_b   1.000
_cell.length_c   1.000
_cell.angle_alpha   90.00
_cell.angle_beta   90.00
_cell.angle_gamma   90.00
#
_symmetry.space_group_name_H-M   'P 1'
#
loop_
_entity.id
_entity.type
_entity.pdbx_description
1 polymer ?
#
loop_
_entity_poly.entity_id
_entity_poly.type
_entity_poly.pdbx_seq_one_letter_code
_entity_poly.pdbx_strand_id
1 'polypeptide(L)'
;MTGREFEQYMCKLFDKNGFWALNIPRNESGAQPFDIVAIRGDEVYTIDCKVCSGAARFPLSRVEDNQLLAFEKVFWRTNAKIGFMVYWSGEIYFLRRADIVKAIENKQASIKLTYNDLFCTVVNEVF
;
A
#
# COMPACT_ATOMS: atom_id res chain seq x y z
N MET A 1 8.98 -0.31 -13.25
CA MET A 1 8.18 0.65 -12.45
C MET A 1 8.96 1.06 -11.23
N THR A 2 9.17 2.34 -11.04
CA THR A 2 9.79 2.87 -9.82
C THR A 2 8.72 3.07 -8.74
N GLY A 3 9.15 3.27 -7.49
CA GLY A 3 8.22 3.56 -6.41
C GLY A 3 7.39 4.82 -6.66
N ARG A 4 8.03 5.88 -7.17
CA ARG A 4 7.34 7.14 -7.50
C ARG A 4 6.33 6.97 -8.62
N GLU A 5 6.70 6.23 -9.66
CA GLU A 5 5.77 5.93 -10.76
C GLU A 5 4.56 5.15 -10.26
N PHE A 6 4.78 4.21 -9.35
CA PHE A 6 3.70 3.42 -8.78
C PHE A 6 2.77 4.29 -7.91
N GLU A 7 3.31 5.18 -7.10
CA GLU A 7 2.50 6.13 -6.33
C GLU A 7 1.62 6.98 -7.24
N GLN A 8 2.18 7.50 -8.31
CA GLN A 8 1.45 8.29 -9.31
C GLN A 8 0.36 7.46 -10.00
N TYR A 9 0.68 6.21 -10.31
CA TYR A 9 -0.29 5.27 -10.89
C TYR A 9 -1.47 5.05 -9.96
N MET A 10 -1.21 4.77 -8.70
CA MET A 10 -2.26 4.52 -7.73
C MET A 10 -3.17 5.73 -7.55
N CYS A 11 -2.62 6.94 -7.51
CA CYS A 11 -3.44 8.14 -7.45
C CYS A 11 -4.38 8.27 -8.65
N LYS A 12 -3.87 8.02 -9.85
CA LYS A 12 -4.69 8.06 -11.06
C LYS A 12 -5.76 6.96 -11.08
N LEU A 13 -5.40 5.78 -10.61
CA LEU A 13 -6.34 4.66 -10.53
C LEU A 13 -7.48 4.97 -9.56
N PHE A 14 -7.18 5.52 -8.41
CA PHE A 14 -8.19 5.97 -7.45
C PHE A 14 -9.08 7.07 -8.05
N ASP A 15 -8.48 8.05 -8.71
CA ASP A 15 -9.23 9.14 -9.35
C ASP A 15 -10.20 8.62 -10.40
N LYS A 16 -9.75 7.71 -11.27
CA LYS A 16 -10.60 7.06 -12.27
C LYS A 16 -11.81 6.33 -11.65
N ASN A 17 -11.67 5.87 -10.42
CA ASN A 17 -12.72 5.16 -9.70
C ASN A 17 -13.52 6.05 -8.76
N GLY A 18 -13.44 7.35 -8.93
CA GLY A 18 -14.26 8.31 -8.20
C GLY A 18 -13.75 8.67 -6.81
N PHE A 19 -12.50 8.34 -6.49
CA PHE A 19 -11.87 8.74 -5.24
C PHE A 19 -11.20 10.11 -5.39
N TRP A 20 -11.24 10.89 -4.33
CA TRP A 20 -10.30 11.98 -4.14
C TRP A 20 -9.02 11.37 -3.55
N ALA A 21 -7.90 11.52 -4.22
CA ALA A 21 -6.64 10.92 -3.79
C ALA A 21 -5.57 11.99 -3.61
N LEU A 22 -4.91 11.94 -2.46
CA LEU A 22 -3.78 12.81 -2.14
C LEU A 22 -2.52 11.97 -2.04
N ASN A 23 -1.53 12.26 -2.89
CA ASN A 23 -0.18 11.75 -2.73
C ASN A 23 0.53 12.63 -1.70
N ILE A 24 0.84 12.07 -0.53
CA ILE A 24 1.41 12.83 0.57
C ILE A 24 2.85 13.22 0.24
N PRO A 25 3.18 14.52 0.26
CA PRO A 25 4.54 14.96 -0.03
C PRO A 25 5.53 14.40 0.99
N ARG A 26 6.72 14.05 0.51
CA ARG A 26 7.80 13.65 1.40
C ARG A 26 8.29 14.88 2.17
N ASN A 27 8.44 14.73 3.49
CA ASN A 27 9.06 15.76 4.30
C ASN A 27 10.59 15.64 4.22
N GLU A 28 11.31 16.63 4.74
CA GLU A 28 12.78 16.66 4.70
C GLU A 28 13.42 15.50 5.47
N SER A 29 12.76 15.00 6.50
CA SER A 29 13.25 13.86 7.28
C SER A 29 12.99 12.52 6.59
N GLY A 30 12.17 12.49 5.53
CA GLY A 30 11.79 11.27 4.83
C GLY A 30 10.82 10.38 5.61
N ALA A 31 10.36 10.80 6.76
CA ALA A 31 9.50 10.01 7.65
C ALA A 31 8.01 10.33 7.44
N GLN A 32 7.49 10.09 6.24
CA GLN A 32 6.07 10.22 6.01
C GLN A 32 5.33 8.94 6.44
N PRO A 33 4.14 9.06 7.05
CA PRO A 33 3.41 7.90 7.56
C PRO A 33 2.78 7.06 6.46
N PHE A 34 2.31 7.69 5.38
CA PHE A 34 1.67 7.06 4.24
C PHE A 34 2.10 7.75 2.96
N ASP A 35 1.96 7.05 1.84
CA ASP A 35 2.17 7.65 0.52
C ASP A 35 0.88 8.27 -0.01
N ILE A 36 -0.27 7.65 0.23
CA ILE A 36 -1.54 8.06 -0.35
C ILE A 36 -2.67 7.95 0.66
N VAL A 37 -3.54 8.96 0.65
CA VAL A 37 -4.87 8.91 1.27
C VAL A 37 -5.88 9.05 0.14
N ALA A 38 -6.86 8.14 0.08
CA ALA A 38 -7.90 8.19 -0.94
C ALA A 38 -9.28 8.05 -0.30
N ILE A 39 -10.22 8.90 -0.71
CA ILE A 39 -11.54 9.01 -0.09
C ILE A 39 -12.61 9.01 -1.18
N ARG A 40 -13.64 8.18 -0.98
CA ARG A 40 -14.84 8.18 -1.79
C ARG A 40 -16.03 7.84 -0.89
N GLY A 41 -16.90 8.82 -0.62
CA GLY A 41 -18.01 8.61 0.34
C GLY A 41 -17.46 8.18 1.70
N ASP A 42 -17.91 7.03 2.17
CA ASP A 42 -17.46 6.44 3.45
C ASP A 42 -16.23 5.55 3.29
N GLU A 43 -15.74 5.36 2.09
CA GLU A 43 -14.56 4.55 1.83
C GLU A 43 -13.30 5.39 1.97
N VAL A 44 -12.39 4.95 2.82
CA VAL A 44 -11.10 5.62 3.02
C VAL A 44 -9.99 4.58 2.92
N TYR A 45 -8.98 4.88 2.13
CA TYR A 45 -7.74 4.12 2.06
C TYR A 45 -6.59 4.99 2.58
N THR A 46 -5.77 4.43 3.46
CA THR A 46 -4.49 5.00 3.84
C THR A 46 -3.43 3.95 3.54
N ILE A 47 -2.62 4.20 2.55
CA ILE A 47 -1.73 3.18 2.02
C ILE A 47 -0.30 3.68 1.85
N ASP A 48 0.62 2.74 1.93
CA ASP A 48 1.99 2.90 1.51
C ASP A 48 2.20 2.05 0.26
N CYS A 49 2.96 2.55 -0.70
CA CYS A 49 3.19 1.88 -1.98
C CYS A 49 4.56 1.22 -2.00
N LYS A 50 4.62 -0.04 -2.41
CA LYS A 50 5.86 -0.79 -2.52
C LYS A 50 5.94 -1.48 -3.87
N VAL A 51 7.09 -1.40 -4.51
CA VAL A 51 7.38 -2.14 -5.74
C VAL A 51 8.25 -3.33 -5.40
N CYS A 52 7.81 -4.52 -5.78
CA CYS A 52 8.55 -5.76 -5.57
C CYS A 52 8.94 -6.39 -6.90
N SER A 53 10.06 -7.10 -6.89
CA SER A 53 10.56 -7.87 -8.03
C SER A 53 11.08 -9.23 -7.54
N GLY A 54 11.36 -10.14 -8.47
CA GLY A 54 11.81 -11.49 -8.14
C GLY A 54 10.65 -12.39 -7.75
N ALA A 55 10.75 -13.05 -6.59
CA ALA A 55 9.69 -13.94 -6.12
C ALA A 55 8.41 -13.17 -5.78
N ALA A 56 7.27 -13.83 -5.90
CA ALA A 56 5.96 -13.26 -5.59
C ALA A 56 5.76 -13.19 -4.07
N ARG A 57 6.60 -12.41 -3.39
CA ARG A 57 6.60 -12.27 -1.94
C ARG A 57 6.93 -10.84 -1.54
N PHE A 58 6.29 -10.39 -0.47
CA PHE A 58 6.58 -9.09 0.14
C PHE A 58 7.46 -9.31 1.38
N PRO A 59 8.73 -8.86 1.34
CA PRO A 59 9.63 -9.01 2.49
C PRO A 59 9.21 -8.12 3.65
N LEU A 60 9.05 -8.69 4.84
CA LEU A 60 8.68 -7.92 6.03
C LEU A 60 9.80 -6.99 6.52
N SER A 61 11.04 -7.21 6.07
CA SER A 61 12.15 -6.28 6.33
C SER A 61 11.93 -4.89 5.71
N ARG A 62 11.00 -4.77 4.75
CA ARG A 62 10.66 -3.48 4.12
C ARG A 62 9.62 -2.68 4.89
N VAL A 63 9.07 -3.23 5.97
CA VAL A 63 8.12 -2.55 6.83
C VAL A 63 8.89 -1.76 7.87
N GLU A 64 8.72 -0.44 7.87
CA GLU A 64 9.40 0.44 8.82
C GLU A 64 8.56 0.66 10.07
N ASP A 65 9.22 0.87 11.22
CA ASP A 65 8.53 1.05 12.49
C ASP A 65 7.59 2.25 12.49
N ASN A 66 7.98 3.36 11.85
CA ASN A 66 7.13 4.54 11.73
C ASN A 66 5.87 4.27 10.90
N GLN A 67 5.95 3.39 9.91
CA GLN A 67 4.78 2.99 9.12
C GLN A 67 3.80 2.18 9.97
N LEU A 68 4.29 1.21 10.73
CA LEU A 68 3.46 0.42 11.63
C LEU A 68 2.79 1.29 12.69
N LEU A 69 3.53 2.23 13.26
CA LEU A 69 3.00 3.15 14.26
C LEU A 69 1.87 4.02 13.69
N ALA A 70 2.07 4.53 12.48
CA ALA A 70 1.05 5.33 11.79
C ALA A 70 -0.19 4.48 11.45
N PHE A 71 0.00 3.24 11.00
CA PHE A 71 -1.09 2.31 10.72
C PHE A 71 -1.93 2.04 11.98
N GLU A 72 -1.29 1.86 13.13
CA GLU A 72 -1.98 1.65 14.40
C GLU A 72 -2.82 2.87 14.79
N LYS A 73 -2.27 4.07 14.66
CA LYS A 73 -3.01 5.31 14.97
C LYS A 73 -4.27 5.45 14.12
N VAL A 74 -4.16 5.19 12.84
CA VAL A 74 -5.31 5.28 11.92
C VAL A 74 -6.31 4.18 12.20
N PHE A 75 -5.85 2.96 12.48
CA PHE A 75 -6.71 1.82 12.79
C PHE A 75 -7.62 2.10 13.99
N TRP A 76 -7.07 2.66 15.07
CA TRP A 76 -7.82 2.92 16.29
C TRP A 76 -8.73 4.15 16.21
N ARG A 77 -8.57 4.99 15.20
CA ARG A 77 -9.29 6.28 15.11
C ARG A 77 -10.23 6.39 13.92
N THR A 78 -10.19 5.45 13.00
CA THR A 78 -10.97 5.52 11.76
C THR A 78 -11.42 4.14 11.31
N ASN A 79 -12.29 4.11 10.28
CA ASN A 79 -12.66 2.87 9.60
C ASN A 79 -11.91 2.72 8.26
N ALA A 80 -10.77 3.39 8.12
CA ALA A 80 -9.99 3.33 6.91
C ALA A 80 -9.47 1.93 6.61
N LYS A 81 -9.37 1.61 5.33
CA LYS A 81 -8.63 0.44 4.85
C LYS A 81 -7.16 0.82 4.83
N ILE A 82 -6.35 0.08 5.58
CA ILE A 82 -4.97 0.42 5.87
C ILE A 82 -4.06 -0.70 5.43
N GLY A 83 -2.97 -0.38 4.73
CA GLY A 83 -1.99 -1.37 4.37
C GLY A 83 -1.01 -0.92 3.30
N PHE A 84 -0.39 -1.91 2.69
CA PHE A 84 0.53 -1.71 1.57
C PHE A 84 -0.14 -2.08 0.26
N MET A 85 -0.06 -1.16 -0.73
CA MET A 85 -0.28 -1.52 -2.13
C MET A 85 1.06 -2.00 -2.67
N VAL A 86 1.07 -3.21 -3.19
CA VAL A 86 2.29 -3.86 -3.67
C VAL A 86 2.17 -4.12 -5.15
N TYR A 87 3.08 -3.55 -5.93
CA TYR A 87 3.23 -3.87 -7.35
C TYR A 87 4.19 -5.04 -7.51
N TRP A 88 3.77 -6.06 -8.25
CA TRP A 88 4.63 -7.16 -8.64
C TRP A 88 4.21 -7.70 -10.00
N SER A 89 5.13 -7.68 -10.97
CA SER A 89 4.94 -8.30 -12.29
C SER A 89 3.63 -7.94 -12.99
N GLY A 90 3.28 -6.66 -13.03
CA GLY A 90 2.08 -6.16 -13.71
C GLY A 90 0.80 -6.31 -12.92
N GLU A 91 0.87 -6.76 -11.68
CA GLU A 91 -0.28 -6.92 -10.79
C GLU A 91 -0.11 -6.07 -9.53
N ILE A 92 -1.22 -5.64 -8.97
CA ILE A 92 -1.26 -4.86 -7.76
C ILE A 92 -2.01 -5.65 -6.69
N TYR A 93 -1.36 -5.80 -5.53
CA TYR A 93 -1.89 -6.52 -4.38
C TYR A 93 -2.12 -5.55 -3.24
N PHE A 94 -3.16 -5.77 -2.47
CA PHE A 94 -3.39 -5.02 -1.24
C PHE A 94 -3.15 -5.92 -0.04
N LEU A 95 -2.07 -5.65 0.68
CA LEU A 95 -1.74 -6.32 1.93
C LEU A 95 -2.27 -5.46 3.08
N ARG A 96 -3.32 -5.93 3.73
CA ARG A 96 -3.96 -5.21 4.82
C ARG A 96 -3.08 -5.21 6.07
N ARG A 97 -3.25 -4.17 6.87
CA ARG A 97 -2.60 -4.07 8.17
C ARG A 97 -2.70 -5.36 8.99
N ALA A 98 -3.89 -5.96 9.06
CA ALA A 98 -4.12 -7.19 9.82
C ALA A 98 -3.22 -8.35 9.37
N ASP A 99 -3.04 -8.51 8.06
CA ASP A 99 -2.17 -9.55 7.49
C ASP A 99 -0.70 -9.33 7.85
N ILE A 100 -0.29 -8.08 7.83
CA ILE A 100 1.10 -7.68 8.15
C ILE A 100 1.38 -7.92 9.63
N VAL A 101 0.50 -7.48 10.51
CA VAL A 101 0.63 -7.67 11.96
C VAL A 101 0.68 -9.16 12.29
N LYS A 102 -0.21 -9.95 11.70
CA LYS A 102 -0.24 -11.40 11.91
C LYS A 102 1.07 -12.07 11.46
N ALA A 103 1.59 -11.68 10.31
CA ALA A 103 2.84 -12.22 9.79
C ALA A 103 4.03 -11.88 10.70
N ILE A 104 4.07 -10.65 11.21
CA ILE A 104 5.11 -10.22 12.16
C ILE A 104 5.00 -11.01 13.47
N GLU A 105 3.81 -11.18 14.01
CA GLU A 105 3.58 -11.97 15.23
C GLU A 105 4.00 -13.43 15.05
N ASN A 106 3.79 -13.98 13.87
CA ASN A 106 4.19 -15.34 13.52
C ASN A 106 5.67 -15.45 13.12
N LYS A 107 6.43 -14.36 13.22
CA LYS A 107 7.86 -14.29 12.90
C LYS A 107 8.18 -14.76 11.47
N GLN A 108 7.28 -14.48 10.54
CA GLN A 108 7.50 -14.74 9.12
C GLN A 108 8.52 -13.73 8.55
N ALA A 109 9.33 -14.17 7.60
CA ALA A 109 10.26 -13.29 6.89
C ALA A 109 9.58 -12.52 5.77
N SER A 110 8.52 -13.08 5.20
CA SER A 110 7.81 -12.49 4.06
C SER A 110 6.37 -12.98 3.99
N ILE A 111 5.56 -12.25 3.21
CA ILE A 111 4.18 -12.62 2.91
C ILE A 111 4.10 -13.00 1.43
N LYS A 112 3.55 -14.18 1.15
CA LYS A 112 3.32 -14.63 -0.23
C LYS A 112 2.17 -13.83 -0.84
N LEU A 113 2.40 -13.28 -2.04
CA LEU A 113 1.37 -12.58 -2.80
C LEU A 113 0.47 -13.62 -3.48
N THR A 114 -0.82 -13.58 -3.21
CA THR A 114 -1.80 -14.55 -3.72
C THR A 114 -2.98 -13.83 -4.37
N TYR A 115 -3.79 -14.58 -5.11
CA TYR A 115 -5.02 -14.03 -5.71
C TYR A 115 -6.00 -13.46 -4.67
N ASN A 116 -5.96 -13.93 -3.44
CA ASN A 116 -6.80 -13.39 -2.38
C ASN A 116 -6.46 -11.94 -2.04
N ASP A 117 -5.23 -11.55 -2.30
CA ASP A 117 -4.74 -10.20 -2.04
C ASP A 117 -4.75 -9.32 -3.29
N LEU A 118 -5.13 -9.88 -4.45
CA LEU A 118 -5.11 -9.16 -5.71
C LEU A 118 -6.11 -8.00 -5.69
N PHE A 119 -5.60 -6.79 -5.90
CA PHE A 119 -6.41 -5.58 -5.98
C PHE A 119 -6.84 -5.33 -7.42
N CYS A 120 -5.89 -5.35 -8.34
CA CYS A 120 -6.17 -5.25 -9.77
C CYS A 120 -4.95 -5.67 -10.60
N THR A 121 -5.18 -5.86 -11.90
CA THR A 121 -4.11 -6.11 -12.86
C THR A 121 -3.85 -4.83 -13.65
N VAL A 122 -2.58 -4.47 -13.79
CA VAL A 122 -2.17 -3.35 -14.63
C VAL A 122 -2.12 -3.86 -16.07
N VAL A 123 -3.16 -3.57 -16.83
CA VAL A 123 -3.21 -3.95 -18.24
C VAL A 123 -2.49 -2.89 -19.05
N ASN A 124 -1.23 -3.11 -19.41
CA ASN A 124 -0.46 -2.35 -20.41
C ASN A 124 -0.76 -0.85 -20.51
N GLU A 125 -1.27 -0.25 -19.48
CA GLU A 125 -1.56 1.17 -19.49
C GLU A 125 -0.32 1.94 -19.07
N VAL A 126 0.18 2.69 -20.00
CA VAL A 126 1.22 3.66 -19.74
C VAL A 126 0.55 4.91 -19.19
N PHE A 127 1.05 5.37 -18.11
CA PHE A 127 0.65 6.66 -17.63
C PHE A 127 1.06 7.75 -18.57
#